data_bb5beca69a8c5db67afcd52e56fdb685
#
_entry.id   bb5beca69a8c5db67afcd52e56fdb685
#
_cell.length_a   1.000
_cell.length_b   1.000
_cell.length_c   1.000
_cell.angle_alpha   90.00
_cell.angle_beta   90.00
_cell.angle_gamma   90.00
#
_symmetry.space_group_name_H-M   'P 1'
#
loop_
_entity.id
_entity.type
_entity.pdbx_description
1 polymer ?
#
loop_
_entity_poly.entity_id
_entity_poly.type
_entity_poly.pdbx_seq_one_letter_code
_entity_poly.pdbx_strand_id
1 'polypeptide(L)'
;QDKINAYMTLYTVLTRFIKLAAPMIPFVTETIYQNLVRSIDKDAPESIHFCDYPVSKEEFIDKDIEENMNIVLNTVVIGRACRNTSGIKTRQPLGKMFVSSDKKLDEFYAEIIKDELNVKEVVWQTDVSEYTMYSFKPQLKTLGPKFGKLIGGIKKALETVDSAKATEELKANNTVTVNVNGEDITIAAEDLLITMIHKEGFAAESGNGITVVFDTHLTEDLLEEGYIREIVSKIQTMRKDAGFEVMDRINVYVYGDSDFPVLAKHADKVANTVLADEIIINDGGTREDIFTKDWKIDDEDITLGVKRV
;
A
#
# COMPACT_ATOMS: atom_id res chain seq x y z
N GLN A 1 13.17 -20.81 -14.33
CA GLN A 1 14.28 -20.72 -13.36
C GLN A 1 13.92 -19.79 -12.19
N ASP A 2 13.36 -18.60 -12.45
CA ASP A 2 13.00 -17.62 -11.43
C ASP A 2 12.05 -18.17 -10.36
N LYS A 3 10.99 -18.86 -10.76
CA LYS A 3 10.06 -19.55 -9.85
C LYS A 3 10.78 -20.55 -8.93
N ILE A 4 11.75 -21.32 -9.46
CA ILE A 4 12.53 -22.29 -8.67
C ILE A 4 13.39 -21.52 -7.65
N ASN A 5 14.06 -20.46 -8.07
CA ASN A 5 14.88 -19.63 -7.20
C ASN A 5 14.05 -19.03 -6.05
N ALA A 6 12.85 -18.52 -6.35
CA ALA A 6 11.94 -17.98 -5.36
C ALA A 6 11.53 -19.03 -4.31
N TYR A 7 11.14 -20.24 -4.74
CA TYR A 7 10.81 -21.33 -3.81
C TYR A 7 12.01 -21.78 -2.98
N MET A 8 13.20 -21.89 -3.58
CA MET A 8 14.42 -22.29 -2.88
C MET A 8 14.84 -21.24 -1.84
N THR A 9 14.69 -19.96 -2.18
CA THR A 9 14.94 -18.85 -1.24
C THR A 9 13.97 -18.91 -0.07
N LEU A 10 12.68 -19.04 -0.34
CA LEU A 10 11.64 -19.16 0.69
C LEU A 10 11.89 -20.38 1.60
N TYR A 11 12.18 -21.55 1.02
CA TYR A 11 12.51 -22.76 1.77
C TYR A 11 13.72 -22.55 2.68
N THR A 12 14.79 -21.95 2.14
CA THR A 12 16.03 -21.71 2.89
C THR A 12 15.79 -20.74 4.05
N VAL A 13 15.09 -19.64 3.80
CA VAL A 13 14.77 -18.65 4.84
C VAL A 13 13.89 -19.27 5.92
N LEU A 14 12.81 -19.96 5.51
CA LEU A 14 11.85 -20.52 6.43
C LEU A 14 12.47 -21.63 7.31
N THR A 15 13.24 -22.56 6.72
CA THR A 15 13.90 -23.64 7.46
C THR A 15 14.96 -23.15 8.43
N ARG A 16 15.63 -22.04 8.15
CA ARG A 16 16.58 -21.40 9.08
C ARG A 16 15.85 -20.62 10.15
N PHE A 17 14.82 -19.87 9.77
CA PHE A 17 14.03 -19.07 10.72
C PHE A 17 13.37 -19.94 11.79
N ILE A 18 12.78 -21.09 11.42
CA ILE A 18 12.16 -21.98 12.41
C ILE A 18 13.17 -22.53 13.41
N LYS A 19 14.43 -22.78 13.02
CA LYS A 19 15.50 -23.18 13.94
C LYS A 19 15.86 -22.06 14.92
N LEU A 20 15.87 -20.80 14.47
CA LEU A 20 16.05 -19.64 15.36
C LEU A 20 14.91 -19.51 16.35
N ALA A 21 13.68 -19.73 15.90
CA ALA A 21 12.47 -19.56 16.69
C ALA A 21 12.14 -20.76 17.61
N ALA A 22 12.72 -21.93 17.35
CA ALA A 22 12.42 -23.17 18.06
C ALA A 22 12.50 -23.08 19.61
N PRO A 23 13.47 -22.38 20.21
CA PRO A 23 13.51 -22.21 21.67
C PRO A 23 12.33 -21.41 22.24
N MET A 24 11.69 -20.54 21.44
CA MET A 24 10.59 -19.66 21.86
C MET A 24 9.22 -20.26 21.55
N ILE A 25 9.06 -20.89 20.39
CA ILE A 25 7.79 -21.44 19.90
C ILE A 25 7.97 -22.91 19.45
N PRO A 26 8.28 -23.84 20.38
CA PRO A 26 8.76 -25.19 20.07
C PRO A 26 7.77 -26.02 19.23
N PHE A 27 6.48 -25.96 19.53
CA PHE A 27 5.49 -26.83 18.89
C PHE A 27 5.21 -26.44 17.40
N VAL A 28 5.06 -25.17 17.12
CA VAL A 28 4.80 -24.69 15.75
C VAL A 28 6.02 -24.94 14.86
N THR A 29 7.23 -24.66 15.38
CA THR A 29 8.46 -24.87 14.64
C THR A 29 8.73 -26.34 14.37
N GLU A 30 8.42 -27.23 15.32
CA GLU A 30 8.48 -28.68 15.13
C GLU A 30 7.51 -29.14 14.03
N THR A 31 6.26 -28.66 14.06
CA THR A 31 5.26 -29.01 13.02
C THR A 31 5.72 -28.57 11.63
N ILE A 32 6.25 -27.36 11.50
CA ILE A 32 6.78 -26.85 10.22
C ILE A 32 8.00 -27.70 9.78
N TYR A 33 8.90 -28.03 10.70
CA TYR A 33 10.07 -28.85 10.43
C TYR A 33 9.70 -30.24 9.91
N GLN A 34 8.75 -30.91 10.55
CA GLN A 34 8.27 -32.23 10.13
C GLN A 34 7.67 -32.17 8.72
N ASN A 35 6.92 -31.13 8.42
CA ASN A 35 6.27 -30.95 7.11
C ASN A 35 7.24 -30.55 5.99
N LEU A 36 8.17 -29.64 6.27
CA LEU A 36 9.04 -29.08 5.22
C LEU A 36 10.37 -29.84 5.07
N VAL A 37 10.93 -30.38 6.16
CA VAL A 37 12.26 -31.01 6.14
C VAL A 37 12.12 -32.52 6.18
N ARG A 38 11.52 -33.07 7.23
CA ARG A 38 11.41 -34.53 7.42
C ARG A 38 10.53 -35.26 6.42
N SER A 39 9.57 -34.54 5.83
CA SER A 39 8.75 -35.08 4.73
C SER A 39 9.59 -35.41 3.50
N ILE A 40 10.67 -34.65 3.25
CA ILE A 40 11.53 -34.74 2.07
C ILE A 40 12.81 -35.51 2.39
N ASP A 41 13.47 -35.16 3.49
CA ASP A 41 14.74 -35.77 3.95
C ASP A 41 14.53 -36.58 5.21
N LYS A 42 14.55 -37.91 5.06
CA LYS A 42 14.37 -38.87 6.20
C LYS A 42 15.63 -39.01 7.05
N ASP A 43 16.78 -38.59 6.53
CA ASP A 43 18.07 -38.67 7.25
C ASP A 43 18.31 -37.39 8.09
N ALA A 44 17.50 -36.35 7.93
CA ALA A 44 17.52 -35.19 8.81
C ALA A 44 17.19 -35.57 10.25
N PRO A 45 17.66 -34.83 11.29
CA PRO A 45 17.35 -35.10 12.68
C PRO A 45 15.83 -35.30 12.93
N GLU A 46 15.48 -36.20 13.82
CA GLU A 46 14.07 -36.57 14.08
C GLU A 46 13.21 -35.38 14.55
N SER A 47 13.84 -34.41 15.21
CA SER A 47 13.20 -33.19 15.69
C SER A 47 14.05 -31.99 15.41
N ILE A 48 13.41 -30.81 15.20
CA ILE A 48 14.09 -29.52 15.05
C ILE A 48 14.98 -29.21 16.25
N HIS A 49 14.62 -29.71 17.43
CA HIS A 49 15.35 -29.50 18.70
C HIS A 49 16.67 -30.25 18.77
N PHE A 50 16.92 -31.18 17.85
CA PHE A 50 18.22 -31.88 17.70
C PHE A 50 19.09 -31.22 16.61
N CYS A 51 18.58 -30.19 15.96
CA CYS A 51 19.35 -29.43 14.97
C CYS A 51 20.26 -28.40 15.63
N ASP A 52 21.41 -28.14 15.02
CA ASP A 52 22.28 -27.04 15.43
C ASP A 52 21.56 -25.68 15.23
N TYR A 53 21.86 -24.74 16.13
CA TYR A 53 21.38 -23.37 16.03
C TYR A 53 22.02 -22.68 14.82
N PRO A 54 21.26 -21.92 14.04
CA PRO A 54 21.78 -21.30 12.82
C PRO A 54 22.91 -20.32 13.10
N VAL A 55 23.96 -20.41 12.29
CA VAL A 55 25.09 -19.49 12.32
C VAL A 55 24.95 -18.50 11.18
N SER A 56 25.27 -17.22 11.46
CA SER A 56 25.31 -16.18 10.44
C SER A 56 26.35 -16.51 9.37
N LYS A 57 26.00 -16.25 8.13
CA LYS A 57 26.89 -16.35 6.97
C LYS A 57 27.10 -14.96 6.41
N GLU A 58 28.22 -14.36 6.76
CA GLU A 58 28.55 -12.97 6.36
C GLU A 58 28.63 -12.81 4.84
N GLU A 59 28.96 -13.88 4.12
CA GLU A 59 29.00 -13.92 2.65
C GLU A 59 27.68 -13.59 1.94
N PHE A 60 26.55 -13.71 2.68
CA PHE A 60 25.20 -13.38 2.18
C PHE A 60 24.70 -12.02 2.63
N ILE A 61 25.48 -11.30 3.42
CA ILE A 61 25.12 -9.96 3.88
C ILE A 61 25.61 -8.96 2.83
N ASP A 62 24.66 -8.35 2.13
CA ASP A 62 24.89 -7.25 1.21
C ASP A 62 24.22 -5.99 1.77
N LYS A 63 25.06 -5.09 2.30
CA LYS A 63 24.56 -3.89 2.96
C LYS A 63 23.88 -2.92 2.01
N ASP A 64 24.30 -2.88 0.75
CA ASP A 64 23.69 -2.02 -0.25
C ASP A 64 22.28 -2.49 -0.60
N ILE A 65 22.09 -3.82 -0.73
CA ILE A 65 20.75 -4.40 -0.92
C ILE A 65 19.87 -4.15 0.30
N GLU A 66 20.41 -4.36 1.52
CA GLU A 66 19.67 -4.13 2.77
C GLU A 66 19.22 -2.68 2.90
N GLU A 67 20.11 -1.72 2.61
CA GLU A 67 19.81 -0.29 2.64
C GLU A 67 18.74 0.09 1.59
N ASN A 68 18.90 -0.38 0.36
CA ASN A 68 17.95 -0.13 -0.72
C ASN A 68 16.58 -0.73 -0.39
N MET A 69 16.52 -1.97 0.12
CA MET A 69 15.27 -2.60 0.54
C MET A 69 14.63 -1.90 1.74
N ASN A 70 15.43 -1.31 2.63
CA ASN A 70 14.89 -0.50 3.72
C ASN A 70 14.23 0.79 3.20
N ILE A 71 14.78 1.42 2.16
CA ILE A 71 14.14 2.56 1.49
C ILE A 71 12.82 2.11 0.83
N VAL A 72 12.83 0.96 0.13
CA VAL A 72 11.59 0.38 -0.45
C VAL A 72 10.54 0.15 0.62
N LEU A 73 10.91 -0.53 1.72
CA LEU A 73 10.00 -0.81 2.83
C LEU A 73 9.39 0.46 3.41
N ASN A 74 10.21 1.46 3.72
CA ASN A 74 9.73 2.74 4.25
C ASN A 74 8.83 3.45 3.25
N THR A 75 9.18 3.46 1.96
CA THR A 75 8.36 4.04 0.89
C THR A 75 7.00 3.37 0.81
N VAL A 76 6.96 2.03 0.88
CA VAL A 76 5.70 1.26 0.85
C VAL A 76 4.85 1.53 2.10
N VAL A 77 5.46 1.58 3.28
CA VAL A 77 4.75 1.90 4.54
C VAL A 77 4.13 3.29 4.48
N ILE A 78 4.90 4.30 4.06
CA ILE A 78 4.41 5.68 3.92
C ILE A 78 3.33 5.77 2.82
N GLY A 79 3.52 5.10 1.69
CA GLY A 79 2.55 5.07 0.61
C GLY A 79 1.22 4.42 1.02
N ARG A 80 1.26 3.33 1.78
CA ARG A 80 0.04 2.72 2.34
C ARG A 80 -0.66 3.63 3.35
N ALA A 81 0.10 4.32 4.20
CA ALA A 81 -0.44 5.31 5.12
C ALA A 81 -1.10 6.46 4.34
N CYS A 82 -0.45 6.97 3.29
CA CYS A 82 -0.98 8.01 2.43
C CYS A 82 -2.29 7.59 1.75
N ARG A 83 -2.38 6.38 1.20
CA ARG A 83 -3.63 5.86 0.64
C ARG A 83 -4.75 5.80 1.67
N ASN A 84 -4.44 5.34 2.87
CA ASN A 84 -5.41 5.18 3.95
C ASN A 84 -5.93 6.54 4.46
N THR A 85 -5.04 7.50 4.70
CA THR A 85 -5.41 8.85 5.18
C THR A 85 -6.20 9.63 4.13
N SER A 86 -5.94 9.38 2.84
CA SER A 86 -6.64 10.04 1.72
C SER A 86 -7.87 9.25 1.23
N GLY A 87 -8.22 8.12 1.86
CA GLY A 87 -9.38 7.32 1.48
C GLY A 87 -9.26 6.62 0.11
N ILE A 88 -8.04 6.48 -0.43
CA ILE A 88 -7.81 5.85 -1.72
C ILE A 88 -7.81 4.33 -1.56
N LYS A 89 -8.74 3.65 -2.25
CA LYS A 89 -8.83 2.18 -2.22
C LYS A 89 -7.51 1.54 -2.66
N THR A 90 -7.03 0.53 -1.94
CA THR A 90 -5.75 -0.13 -2.27
C THR A 90 -5.77 -0.84 -3.63
N ARG A 91 -6.94 -1.31 -4.08
CA ARG A 91 -7.12 -1.95 -5.39
C ARG A 91 -7.27 -0.98 -6.54
N GLN A 92 -7.56 0.29 -6.26
CA GLN A 92 -7.60 1.33 -7.28
C GLN A 92 -6.17 1.63 -7.73
N PRO A 93 -5.78 1.33 -8.98
CA PRO A 93 -4.48 1.72 -9.48
C PRO A 93 -4.41 3.24 -9.67
N LEU A 94 -3.23 3.80 -9.43
CA LEU A 94 -2.93 5.20 -9.67
C LEU A 94 -1.94 5.33 -10.83
N GLY A 95 -2.02 6.44 -11.55
CA GLY A 95 -1.15 6.68 -12.70
C GLY A 95 0.30 6.89 -12.28
N LYS A 96 0.54 7.82 -11.37
CA LYS A 96 1.88 8.24 -10.96
C LYS A 96 2.03 8.40 -9.47
N MET A 97 3.25 8.17 -9.04
CA MET A 97 3.72 8.42 -7.69
C MET A 97 5.07 9.12 -7.76
N PHE A 98 5.25 10.15 -6.95
CA PHE A 98 6.51 10.84 -6.79
C PHE A 98 7.10 10.48 -5.43
N VAL A 99 8.40 10.19 -5.42
CA VAL A 99 9.13 9.84 -4.20
C VAL A 99 10.30 10.80 -4.04
N SER A 100 10.36 11.48 -2.92
CA SER A 100 11.52 12.26 -2.50
C SER A 100 12.25 11.51 -1.40
N SER A 101 13.53 11.22 -1.63
CA SER A 101 14.44 10.58 -0.68
C SER A 101 15.87 10.98 -0.98
N ASP A 102 16.78 10.76 -0.04
CA ASP A 102 18.20 11.10 -0.19
C ASP A 102 18.88 10.25 -1.29
N LYS A 103 18.32 9.09 -1.61
CA LYS A 103 18.87 8.15 -2.60
C LYS A 103 17.80 7.75 -3.60
N LYS A 104 18.12 7.87 -4.89
CA LYS A 104 17.32 7.31 -5.98
C LYS A 104 17.65 5.84 -6.14
N LEU A 105 16.65 4.99 -6.21
CA LEU A 105 16.81 3.56 -6.42
C LEU A 105 16.71 3.19 -7.91
N ASP A 106 17.29 2.04 -8.26
CA ASP A 106 17.21 1.46 -9.60
C ASP A 106 15.79 0.95 -9.92
N GLU A 107 15.54 0.70 -11.21
CA GLU A 107 14.24 0.24 -11.72
C GLU A 107 13.76 -1.04 -11.04
N PHE A 108 14.65 -1.97 -10.68
CA PHE A 108 14.29 -3.20 -9.95
C PHE A 108 13.53 -2.91 -8.66
N TYR A 109 13.99 -1.92 -7.88
CA TYR A 109 13.33 -1.52 -6.64
C TYR A 109 12.07 -0.70 -6.91
N ALA A 110 12.05 0.08 -7.99
CA ALA A 110 10.87 0.83 -8.40
C ALA A 110 9.71 -0.11 -8.79
N GLU A 111 9.98 -1.23 -9.47
CA GLU A 111 8.98 -2.25 -9.79
C GLU A 111 8.34 -2.84 -8.52
N ILE A 112 9.13 -3.13 -7.49
CA ILE A 112 8.60 -3.61 -6.21
C ILE A 112 7.63 -2.58 -5.60
N ILE A 113 8.01 -1.29 -5.62
CA ILE A 113 7.16 -0.22 -5.11
C ILE A 113 5.87 -0.09 -5.94
N LYS A 114 5.97 -0.19 -7.28
CA LYS A 114 4.81 -0.15 -8.18
C LYS A 114 3.80 -1.25 -7.85
N ASP A 115 4.27 -2.47 -7.68
CA ASP A 115 3.43 -3.63 -7.37
C ASP A 115 2.79 -3.50 -5.99
N GLU A 116 3.56 -3.15 -4.97
CA GLU A 116 3.10 -3.05 -3.59
C GLU A 116 2.11 -1.89 -3.35
N LEU A 117 2.29 -0.80 -4.07
CA LEU A 117 1.45 0.39 -3.96
C LEU A 117 0.41 0.52 -5.09
N ASN A 118 0.39 -0.43 -6.04
CA ASN A 118 -0.53 -0.41 -7.17
C ASN A 118 -0.50 0.91 -7.94
N VAL A 119 0.69 1.30 -8.42
CA VAL A 119 0.93 2.49 -9.23
C VAL A 119 1.60 2.12 -10.55
N LYS A 120 1.34 2.87 -11.62
CA LYS A 120 1.90 2.58 -12.94
C LYS A 120 3.31 3.10 -13.11
N GLU A 121 3.63 4.23 -12.47
CA GLU A 121 4.90 4.90 -12.60
C GLU A 121 5.39 5.42 -11.24
N VAL A 122 6.66 5.22 -10.92
CA VAL A 122 7.36 5.80 -9.77
C VAL A 122 8.39 6.79 -10.29
N VAL A 123 8.24 8.04 -9.91
CA VAL A 123 9.14 9.15 -10.30
C VAL A 123 9.93 9.61 -9.09
N TRP A 124 11.25 9.49 -9.16
CA TRP A 124 12.14 9.97 -8.10
C TRP A 124 12.43 11.46 -8.33
N GLN A 125 12.18 12.27 -7.30
CA GLN A 125 12.43 13.71 -7.30
C GLN A 125 13.12 14.12 -6.01
N THR A 126 13.96 15.15 -6.08
CA THR A 126 14.60 15.75 -4.88
C THR A 126 13.67 16.71 -4.15
N ASP A 127 12.75 17.35 -4.87
CA ASP A 127 11.79 18.30 -4.33
C ASP A 127 10.36 17.98 -4.81
N VAL A 128 9.47 17.81 -3.86
CA VAL A 128 8.03 17.57 -4.08
C VAL A 128 7.16 18.77 -3.66
N SER A 129 7.76 19.92 -3.43
CA SER A 129 7.05 21.15 -3.04
C SER A 129 6.06 21.64 -4.09
N GLU A 130 6.20 21.20 -5.34
CA GLU A 130 5.24 21.45 -6.41
C GLU A 130 3.86 20.84 -6.10
N TYR A 131 3.83 19.71 -5.36
CA TYR A 131 2.61 18.95 -5.06
C TYR A 131 2.12 19.12 -3.62
N THR A 132 2.95 19.74 -2.77
CA THR A 132 2.68 19.88 -1.34
C THR A 132 2.65 21.35 -0.91
N MET A 133 1.96 21.61 0.18
CA MET A 133 1.96 22.89 0.88
C MET A 133 2.09 22.62 2.36
N TYR A 134 2.39 23.66 3.14
CA TYR A 134 2.36 23.55 4.60
C TYR A 134 1.17 24.33 5.15
N SER A 135 0.50 23.72 6.11
CA SER A 135 -0.48 24.37 6.99
C SER A 135 0.18 24.70 8.31
N PHE A 136 -0.03 25.91 8.77
CA PHE A 136 0.59 26.43 9.98
C PHE A 136 -0.48 26.66 11.04
N LYS A 137 -0.26 26.10 12.23
CA LYS A 137 -1.11 26.36 13.40
C LYS A 137 -0.24 26.84 14.55
N PRO A 138 -0.73 27.78 15.39
CA PRO A 138 0.05 28.27 16.52
C PRO A 138 0.20 27.14 17.56
N GLN A 139 1.41 26.93 18.05
CA GLN A 139 1.66 26.09 19.21
C GLN A 139 1.38 26.91 20.47
N LEU A 140 0.15 26.77 20.99
CA LEU A 140 -0.35 27.60 22.08
C LEU A 140 0.54 27.57 23.34
N LYS A 141 1.23 26.46 23.55
CA LYS A 141 2.07 26.24 24.73
C LYS A 141 3.30 27.16 24.76
N THR A 142 3.90 27.40 23.59
CA THR A 142 5.09 28.25 23.44
C THR A 142 4.74 29.66 23.00
N LEU A 143 3.76 29.82 22.13
CA LEU A 143 3.33 31.13 21.60
C LEU A 143 2.51 31.93 22.61
N GLY A 144 1.76 31.24 23.50
CA GLY A 144 0.90 31.88 24.52
C GLY A 144 1.63 32.89 25.41
N PRO A 145 2.73 32.51 26.03
CA PRO A 145 3.52 33.41 26.84
C PRO A 145 4.13 34.61 26.08
N LYS A 146 4.46 34.41 24.77
CA LYS A 146 5.13 35.42 23.93
C LYS A 146 4.14 36.49 23.41
N PHE A 147 2.92 36.08 22.98
CA PHE A 147 2.03 36.96 22.24
C PHE A 147 0.63 37.13 22.86
N GLY A 148 0.30 36.42 23.92
CA GLY A 148 -0.89 36.64 24.77
C GLY A 148 -2.15 37.00 24.01
N LYS A 149 -2.57 38.28 24.08
CA LYS A 149 -3.83 38.76 23.46
C LYS A 149 -3.85 38.70 21.93
N LEU A 150 -2.69 38.59 21.27
CA LEU A 150 -2.56 38.55 19.80
C LEU A 150 -2.77 37.14 19.22
N ILE A 151 -2.82 36.09 20.05
CA ILE A 151 -2.93 34.69 19.58
C ILE A 151 -4.16 34.49 18.68
N GLY A 152 -5.28 35.10 19.01
CA GLY A 152 -6.49 35.00 18.20
C GLY A 152 -6.32 35.60 16.79
N GLY A 153 -5.59 36.71 16.69
CA GLY A 153 -5.23 37.33 15.43
C GLY A 153 -4.21 36.52 14.65
N ILE A 154 -3.17 36.01 15.34
CA ILE A 154 -2.15 35.14 14.74
C ILE A 154 -2.77 33.86 14.17
N LYS A 155 -3.69 33.22 14.90
CA LYS A 155 -4.39 32.03 14.41
C LYS A 155 -5.13 32.30 13.12
N LYS A 156 -5.92 33.38 13.05
CA LYS A 156 -6.64 33.77 11.82
C LYS A 156 -5.71 34.12 10.68
N ALA A 157 -4.61 34.82 10.97
CA ALA A 157 -3.63 35.19 9.95
C ALA A 157 -2.90 33.93 9.40
N LEU A 158 -2.58 32.96 10.23
CA LEU A 158 -1.98 31.68 9.81
C LEU A 158 -2.95 30.82 8.98
N GLU A 159 -4.25 30.89 9.22
CA GLU A 159 -5.27 30.17 8.43
C GLU A 159 -5.42 30.77 7.01
N THR A 160 -5.07 32.03 6.82
CA THR A 160 -5.19 32.76 5.54
C THR A 160 -3.85 33.09 4.88
N VAL A 161 -2.74 32.67 5.48
CA VAL A 161 -1.40 32.95 4.95
C VAL A 161 -1.21 32.27 3.58
N ASP A 162 -0.51 32.93 2.68
CA ASP A 162 -0.05 32.30 1.44
C ASP A 162 0.95 31.19 1.78
N SER A 163 0.45 29.95 1.70
CA SER A 163 1.23 28.76 2.08
C SER A 163 2.52 28.61 1.28
N ALA A 164 2.56 29.07 0.02
CA ALA A 164 3.76 28.98 -0.82
C ALA A 164 4.84 29.92 -0.28
N LYS A 165 4.49 31.19 -0.07
CA LYS A 165 5.43 32.20 0.50
C LYS A 165 5.89 31.84 1.90
N ALA A 166 4.96 31.41 2.76
CA ALA A 166 5.28 30.99 4.12
C ALA A 166 6.20 29.74 4.14
N THR A 167 6.04 28.84 3.16
CA THR A 167 6.94 27.70 2.99
C THR A 167 8.35 28.11 2.58
N GLU A 168 8.47 29.05 1.65
CA GLU A 168 9.77 29.59 1.22
C GLU A 168 10.47 30.30 2.38
N GLU A 169 9.74 31.13 3.13
CA GLU A 169 10.28 31.84 4.30
C GLU A 169 10.71 30.85 5.39
N LEU A 170 9.91 29.81 5.65
CA LEU A 170 10.27 28.77 6.60
C LEU A 170 11.55 28.03 6.21
N LYS A 171 11.70 27.68 4.93
CA LYS A 171 12.91 27.01 4.42
C LYS A 171 14.15 27.92 4.49
N ALA A 172 13.98 29.21 4.20
CA ALA A 172 15.09 30.18 4.17
C ALA A 172 15.52 30.63 5.57
N ASN A 173 14.57 30.93 6.44
CA ASN A 173 14.82 31.66 7.69
C ASN A 173 14.38 30.90 8.94
N ASN A 174 13.75 29.73 8.80
CA ASN A 174 13.11 28.98 9.89
C ASN A 174 12.04 29.78 10.66
N THR A 175 11.38 30.70 9.97
CA THR A 175 10.33 31.59 10.48
C THR A 175 9.19 31.70 9.49
N VAL A 176 8.03 32.16 9.97
CA VAL A 176 6.88 32.54 9.15
C VAL A 176 6.38 33.91 9.61
N THR A 177 6.23 34.84 8.69
CA THR A 177 5.74 36.20 8.96
C THR A 177 4.25 36.29 8.59
N VAL A 178 3.44 36.77 9.52
CA VAL A 178 1.99 36.99 9.32
C VAL A 178 1.60 38.41 9.71
N ASN A 179 0.64 38.98 8.98
CA ASN A 179 0.12 40.31 9.31
C ASN A 179 -1.07 40.20 10.26
N VAL A 180 -0.96 40.81 11.41
CA VAL A 180 -2.02 40.86 12.43
C VAL A 180 -2.35 42.32 12.76
N ASN A 181 -3.54 42.76 12.43
CA ASN A 181 -4.04 44.12 12.66
C ASN A 181 -3.16 45.24 12.06
N GLY A 182 -2.44 44.95 10.95
CA GLY A 182 -1.55 45.89 10.28
C GLY A 182 -0.08 45.84 10.73
N GLU A 183 0.26 45.01 11.69
CA GLU A 183 1.62 44.74 12.12
C GLU A 183 2.12 43.37 11.65
N ASP A 184 3.32 43.31 11.14
CA ASP A 184 3.96 42.07 10.72
C ASP A 184 4.61 41.38 11.92
N ILE A 185 4.16 40.17 12.22
CA ILE A 185 4.64 39.34 13.30
C ILE A 185 5.41 38.15 12.73
N THR A 186 6.69 38.05 13.07
CA THR A 186 7.54 36.93 12.69
C THR A 186 7.51 35.87 13.79
N ILE A 187 7.17 34.63 13.41
CA ILE A 187 6.98 33.48 14.30
C ILE A 187 8.04 32.43 13.96
N ALA A 188 8.75 31.94 14.95
CA ALA A 188 9.73 30.88 14.77
C ALA A 188 9.05 29.53 14.51
N ALA A 189 9.68 28.64 13.73
CA ALA A 189 9.16 27.33 13.41
C ALA A 189 8.84 26.49 14.65
N GLU A 190 9.60 26.63 15.72
CA GLU A 190 9.38 25.95 17.01
C GLU A 190 8.07 26.35 17.71
N ASP A 191 7.54 27.52 17.38
CA ASP A 191 6.27 28.05 17.91
C ASP A 191 5.06 27.70 17.03
N LEU A 192 5.29 26.96 15.94
CA LEU A 192 4.27 26.53 14.98
C LEU A 192 4.11 25.01 14.98
N LEU A 193 2.87 24.56 14.87
CA LEU A 193 2.56 23.21 14.45
C LEU A 193 2.46 23.22 12.93
N ILE A 194 3.51 22.73 12.29
CA ILE A 194 3.64 22.69 10.84
C ILE A 194 3.17 21.31 10.37
N THR A 195 2.14 21.27 9.53
CA THR A 195 1.61 20.06 8.96
C THR A 195 1.69 20.17 7.44
N MET A 196 2.32 19.18 6.80
CA MET A 196 2.31 19.09 5.35
C MET A 196 0.90 18.75 4.87
N ILE A 197 0.41 19.49 3.91
CA ILE A 197 -0.85 19.24 3.20
C ILE A 197 -0.55 19.10 1.70
N HIS A 198 -1.40 18.40 1.00
CA HIS A 198 -1.27 18.24 -0.45
C HIS A 198 -2.13 19.27 -1.20
N LYS A 199 -1.73 19.60 -2.43
CA LYS A 199 -2.56 20.36 -3.37
C LYS A 199 -3.70 19.49 -3.87
N GLU A 200 -4.74 20.12 -4.38
CA GLU A 200 -5.86 19.43 -5.02
C GLU A 200 -5.34 18.54 -6.17
N GLY A 201 -5.88 17.32 -6.29
CA GLY A 201 -5.42 16.32 -7.25
C GLY A 201 -4.19 15.51 -6.81
N PHE A 202 -3.69 15.75 -5.59
CA PHE A 202 -2.58 14.98 -5.03
C PHE A 202 -2.89 14.49 -3.62
N ALA A 203 -2.18 13.45 -3.19
CA ALA A 203 -2.18 12.98 -1.80
C ALA A 203 -0.73 12.79 -1.38
N ALA A 204 -0.34 13.27 -0.22
CA ALA A 204 1.05 13.23 0.24
C ALA A 204 1.17 12.79 1.70
N GLU A 205 2.24 12.05 1.99
CA GLU A 205 2.62 11.64 3.34
C GLU A 205 4.14 11.61 3.46
N SER A 206 4.67 11.87 4.65
CA SER A 206 6.11 11.90 4.90
C SER A 206 6.47 11.13 6.17
N GLY A 207 7.65 10.51 6.14
CA GLY A 207 8.22 9.83 7.29
C GLY A 207 9.64 9.34 7.00
N ASN A 208 10.46 9.22 8.02
CA ASN A 208 11.82 8.67 7.91
C ASN A 208 12.68 9.28 6.79
N GLY A 209 12.56 10.60 6.54
CA GLY A 209 13.30 11.28 5.47
C GLY A 209 12.76 11.03 4.05
N ILE A 210 11.66 10.31 3.91
CA ILE A 210 11.02 10.00 2.62
C ILE A 210 9.69 10.73 2.56
N THR A 211 9.39 11.33 1.40
CA THR A 211 8.07 11.87 1.09
C THR A 211 7.49 11.14 -0.12
N VAL A 212 6.27 10.69 0.04
CA VAL A 212 5.49 10.04 -1.02
C VAL A 212 4.36 10.96 -1.43
N VAL A 213 4.19 11.16 -2.74
CA VAL A 213 3.07 11.91 -3.31
C VAL A 213 2.41 11.06 -4.38
N PHE A 214 1.11 10.84 -4.26
CA PHE A 214 0.30 10.23 -5.32
C PHE A 214 -0.39 11.28 -6.17
N ASP A 215 -0.36 11.10 -7.47
CA ASP A 215 -1.30 11.73 -8.38
C ASP A 215 -2.64 10.99 -8.27
N THR A 216 -3.69 11.69 -7.84
CA THR A 216 -5.01 11.12 -7.60
C THR A 216 -5.96 11.31 -8.78
N HIS A 217 -5.49 11.86 -9.90
CA HIS A 217 -6.28 11.94 -11.11
C HIS A 217 -6.47 10.55 -11.71
N LEU A 218 -7.71 10.13 -11.84
CA LEU A 218 -8.07 8.84 -12.39
C LEU A 218 -8.53 8.98 -13.83
N THR A 219 -7.87 8.26 -14.73
CA THR A 219 -8.33 8.07 -16.09
C THR A 219 -9.41 7.00 -16.16
N GLU A 220 -10.18 6.95 -17.23
CA GLU A 220 -11.20 5.92 -17.45
C GLU A 220 -10.58 4.51 -17.39
N ASP A 221 -9.41 4.30 -18.01
CA ASP A 221 -8.69 3.02 -17.96
C ASP A 221 -8.30 2.60 -16.53
N LEU A 222 -7.90 3.56 -15.67
CA LEU A 222 -7.55 3.26 -14.27
C LEU A 222 -8.79 2.93 -13.44
N LEU A 223 -9.93 3.57 -13.72
CA LEU A 223 -11.21 3.26 -13.09
C LEU A 223 -11.67 1.86 -13.49
N GLU A 224 -11.67 1.55 -14.79
CA GLU A 224 -12.00 0.20 -15.29
C GLU A 224 -11.11 -0.87 -14.66
N GLU A 225 -9.80 -0.63 -14.60
CA GLU A 225 -8.87 -1.59 -13.98
C GLU A 225 -9.15 -1.77 -12.48
N GLY A 226 -9.45 -0.70 -11.76
CA GLY A 226 -9.83 -0.73 -10.36
C GLY A 226 -11.10 -1.58 -10.13
N TYR A 227 -12.12 -1.36 -10.94
CA TYR A 227 -13.37 -2.11 -10.92
C TYR A 227 -13.14 -3.61 -11.16
N ILE A 228 -12.36 -3.96 -12.18
CA ILE A 228 -12.03 -5.37 -12.48
C ILE A 228 -11.25 -6.02 -11.35
N ARG A 229 -10.28 -5.32 -10.74
CA ARG A 229 -9.53 -5.84 -9.59
C ARG A 229 -10.43 -6.09 -8.37
N GLU A 230 -11.43 -5.24 -8.18
CA GLU A 230 -12.40 -5.43 -7.10
C GLU A 230 -13.27 -6.68 -7.35
N ILE A 231 -13.79 -6.87 -8.56
CA ILE A 231 -14.52 -8.08 -8.96
C ILE A 231 -13.69 -9.34 -8.75
N VAL A 232 -12.46 -9.37 -9.27
CA VAL A 232 -11.54 -10.50 -9.08
C VAL A 232 -11.36 -10.82 -7.60
N SER A 233 -11.17 -9.81 -6.76
CA SER A 233 -11.03 -10.02 -5.32
C SER A 233 -12.29 -10.60 -4.67
N LYS A 234 -13.49 -10.16 -5.09
CA LYS A 234 -14.75 -10.72 -4.58
C LYS A 234 -14.89 -12.21 -5.00
N ILE A 235 -14.60 -12.53 -6.26
CA ILE A 235 -14.63 -13.91 -6.75
C ILE A 235 -13.65 -14.80 -5.98
N GLN A 236 -12.40 -14.32 -5.74
CA GLN A 236 -11.41 -15.09 -4.96
C GLN A 236 -11.85 -15.29 -3.50
N THR A 237 -12.51 -14.30 -2.90
CA THR A 237 -13.12 -14.45 -1.58
C THR A 237 -14.22 -15.50 -1.58
N MET A 238 -15.09 -15.49 -2.61
CA MET A 238 -16.16 -16.47 -2.74
C MET A 238 -15.66 -17.90 -2.98
N ARG A 239 -14.58 -18.06 -3.76
CA ARG A 239 -13.92 -19.37 -3.91
C ARG A 239 -13.49 -19.95 -2.58
N LYS A 240 -12.87 -19.11 -1.71
CA LYS A 240 -12.48 -19.49 -0.36
C LYS A 240 -13.68 -19.84 0.51
N ASP A 241 -14.71 -18.97 0.51
CA ASP A 241 -15.92 -19.14 1.32
C ASP A 241 -16.72 -20.42 0.90
N ALA A 242 -16.69 -20.75 -0.40
CA ALA A 242 -17.28 -21.97 -0.94
C ALA A 242 -16.43 -23.25 -0.71
N GLY A 243 -15.23 -23.13 -0.11
CA GLY A 243 -14.33 -24.25 0.17
C GLY A 243 -13.64 -24.83 -1.06
N PHE A 244 -13.47 -24.06 -2.14
CA PHE A 244 -12.79 -24.52 -3.34
C PHE A 244 -11.28 -24.56 -3.14
N GLU A 245 -10.64 -25.54 -3.74
CA GLU A 245 -9.18 -25.62 -3.79
C GLU A 245 -8.59 -24.58 -4.74
N VAL A 246 -7.31 -24.24 -4.53
CA VAL A 246 -6.62 -23.19 -5.31
C VAL A 246 -6.65 -23.47 -6.81
N MET A 247 -6.57 -24.74 -7.21
CA MET A 247 -6.51 -25.17 -8.62
C MET A 247 -7.87 -25.55 -9.22
N ASP A 248 -8.94 -25.47 -8.44
CA ASP A 248 -10.28 -25.78 -8.96
C ASP A 248 -10.66 -24.79 -10.06
N ARG A 249 -11.27 -25.33 -11.12
CA ARG A 249 -11.87 -24.50 -12.15
C ARG A 249 -13.32 -24.19 -11.80
N ILE A 250 -13.78 -23.02 -12.19
CA ILE A 250 -15.12 -22.53 -11.83
C ILE A 250 -15.84 -21.94 -13.05
N ASN A 251 -17.16 -21.86 -12.96
CA ASN A 251 -17.97 -20.94 -13.74
C ASN A 251 -18.36 -19.76 -12.85
N VAL A 252 -18.27 -18.55 -13.39
CA VAL A 252 -18.65 -17.31 -12.71
C VAL A 252 -19.96 -16.80 -13.31
N TYR A 253 -20.91 -16.51 -12.45
CA TYR A 253 -22.21 -15.95 -12.80
C TYR A 253 -22.29 -14.53 -12.25
N VAL A 254 -22.82 -13.63 -13.05
CA VAL A 254 -22.98 -12.23 -12.70
C VAL A 254 -24.44 -11.82 -12.93
N TYR A 255 -25.07 -11.29 -11.89
CA TYR A 255 -26.47 -10.88 -11.96
C TYR A 255 -26.61 -9.45 -11.43
N GLY A 256 -27.48 -8.69 -12.06
CA GLY A 256 -27.80 -7.32 -11.68
C GLY A 256 -28.64 -6.61 -12.73
N ASP A 257 -28.95 -5.36 -12.48
CA ASP A 257 -29.79 -4.55 -13.38
C ASP A 257 -29.01 -3.94 -14.57
N SER A 258 -27.70 -4.10 -14.59
CA SER A 258 -26.77 -3.60 -15.62
C SER A 258 -26.29 -4.73 -16.53
N ASP A 259 -25.85 -4.40 -17.75
CA ASP A 259 -25.18 -5.32 -18.66
C ASP A 259 -23.68 -5.47 -18.33
N PHE A 260 -23.19 -4.80 -17.29
CA PHE A 260 -21.79 -4.82 -16.83
C PHE A 260 -20.77 -4.66 -17.97
N PRO A 261 -20.81 -3.55 -18.74
CA PRO A 261 -20.02 -3.42 -19.97
C PRO A 261 -18.51 -3.50 -19.74
N VAL A 262 -18.02 -2.96 -18.61
CA VAL A 262 -16.60 -3.06 -18.24
C VAL A 262 -16.19 -4.49 -17.97
N LEU A 263 -17.01 -5.25 -17.25
CA LEU A 263 -16.75 -6.68 -16.99
C LEU A 263 -16.80 -7.48 -18.28
N ALA A 264 -17.80 -7.24 -19.15
CA ALA A 264 -17.92 -7.90 -20.45
C ALA A 264 -16.70 -7.64 -21.34
N LYS A 265 -16.20 -6.39 -21.38
CA LYS A 265 -14.97 -6.01 -22.09
C LYS A 265 -13.72 -6.75 -21.60
N HIS A 266 -13.66 -7.08 -20.31
CA HIS A 266 -12.49 -7.70 -19.67
C HIS A 266 -12.73 -9.15 -19.21
N ALA A 267 -13.80 -9.81 -19.69
CA ALA A 267 -14.21 -11.14 -19.24
C ALA A 267 -13.09 -12.18 -19.33
N ASP A 268 -12.36 -12.25 -20.43
CA ASP A 268 -11.24 -13.19 -20.63
C ASP A 268 -10.11 -12.97 -19.60
N LYS A 269 -9.78 -11.71 -19.30
CA LYS A 269 -8.75 -11.36 -18.30
C LYS A 269 -9.19 -11.80 -16.91
N VAL A 270 -10.44 -11.56 -16.55
CA VAL A 270 -11.01 -11.98 -15.26
C VAL A 270 -11.02 -13.51 -15.18
N ALA A 271 -11.55 -14.20 -16.21
CA ALA A 271 -11.63 -15.66 -16.27
C ALA A 271 -10.25 -16.30 -16.05
N ASN A 272 -9.23 -15.84 -16.77
CA ASN A 272 -7.86 -16.33 -16.60
C ASN A 272 -7.32 -16.11 -15.18
N THR A 273 -7.63 -14.97 -14.57
CA THR A 273 -7.12 -14.61 -13.24
C THR A 273 -7.77 -15.43 -12.13
N VAL A 274 -9.05 -15.76 -12.27
CA VAL A 274 -9.80 -16.51 -11.24
C VAL A 274 -9.93 -17.99 -11.54
N LEU A 275 -9.29 -18.50 -12.61
CA LEU A 275 -9.40 -19.87 -13.13
C LEU A 275 -10.84 -20.23 -13.47
N ALA A 276 -11.57 -19.30 -14.09
CA ALA A 276 -12.89 -19.56 -14.61
C ALA A 276 -12.82 -20.14 -16.03
N ASP A 277 -13.74 -21.06 -16.34
CA ASP A 277 -13.97 -21.55 -17.70
C ASP A 277 -14.86 -20.56 -18.46
N GLU A 278 -15.87 -20.02 -17.79
CA GLU A 278 -16.79 -19.06 -18.36
C GLU A 278 -17.20 -17.97 -17.35
N ILE A 279 -17.50 -16.77 -17.88
CA ILE A 279 -18.17 -15.69 -17.15
C ILE A 279 -19.52 -15.46 -17.82
N ILE A 280 -20.60 -15.70 -17.09
CA ILE A 280 -21.97 -15.71 -17.59
C ILE A 280 -22.69 -14.52 -16.95
N ILE A 281 -23.08 -13.54 -17.78
CA ILE A 281 -23.71 -12.30 -17.34
C ILE A 281 -25.22 -12.39 -17.58
N ASN A 282 -26.02 -12.11 -16.54
CA ASN A 282 -27.48 -12.05 -16.56
C ASN A 282 -28.16 -13.29 -17.16
N ASP A 283 -27.60 -14.48 -16.89
CA ASP A 283 -28.24 -15.73 -17.24
C ASP A 283 -29.52 -15.92 -16.41
N GLY A 284 -30.66 -16.10 -17.09
CA GLY A 284 -31.97 -16.38 -16.49
C GLY A 284 -32.14 -17.80 -15.94
N GLY A 285 -31.06 -18.60 -15.87
CA GLY A 285 -31.03 -19.96 -15.38
C GLY A 285 -31.35 -20.12 -13.88
N THR A 286 -31.56 -21.37 -13.47
CA THR A 286 -31.75 -21.70 -12.04
C THR A 286 -30.44 -21.51 -11.29
N ARG A 287 -30.53 -20.92 -10.10
CA ARG A 287 -29.36 -20.67 -9.20
C ARG A 287 -29.05 -21.88 -8.31
N GLU A 288 -29.63 -23.04 -8.59
CA GLU A 288 -29.37 -24.28 -7.87
C GLU A 288 -27.88 -24.68 -8.01
N ASP A 289 -27.24 -25.05 -6.91
CA ASP A 289 -25.83 -25.42 -6.85
C ASP A 289 -24.81 -24.29 -7.16
N ILE A 290 -25.23 -23.03 -7.19
CA ILE A 290 -24.37 -21.89 -7.36
C ILE A 290 -24.19 -21.21 -5.99
N PHE A 291 -22.95 -21.05 -5.52
CA PHE A 291 -22.66 -20.24 -4.34
C PHE A 291 -22.74 -18.76 -4.73
N THR A 292 -23.77 -18.07 -4.27
CA THR A 292 -24.05 -16.67 -4.62
C THR A 292 -23.83 -15.73 -3.43
N LYS A 293 -23.42 -14.49 -3.71
CA LYS A 293 -23.26 -13.44 -2.72
C LYS A 293 -23.48 -12.08 -3.35
N ASP A 294 -24.17 -11.20 -2.60
CA ASP A 294 -24.43 -9.83 -3.01
C ASP A 294 -23.27 -8.93 -2.59
N TRP A 295 -22.89 -8.03 -3.48
CA TRP A 295 -21.80 -7.08 -3.29
C TRP A 295 -22.24 -5.71 -3.77
N LYS A 296 -21.65 -4.68 -3.16
CA LYS A 296 -21.67 -3.32 -3.69
C LYS A 296 -20.26 -2.97 -4.15
N ILE A 297 -20.11 -2.73 -5.45
CA ILE A 297 -18.84 -2.36 -6.07
C ILE A 297 -19.02 -0.96 -6.64
N ASP A 298 -18.28 0.01 -6.08
CA ASP A 298 -18.51 1.43 -6.27
C ASP A 298 -19.97 1.78 -5.94
N ASP A 299 -20.77 2.24 -6.89
CA ASP A 299 -22.19 2.55 -6.70
C ASP A 299 -23.13 1.51 -7.28
N GLU A 300 -22.60 0.38 -7.78
CA GLU A 300 -23.34 -0.66 -8.46
C GLU A 300 -23.59 -1.85 -7.52
N ASP A 301 -24.86 -2.29 -7.42
CA ASP A 301 -25.23 -3.52 -6.72
C ASP A 301 -25.10 -4.70 -7.70
N ILE A 302 -24.32 -5.70 -7.30
CA ILE A 302 -23.98 -6.86 -8.12
C ILE A 302 -24.11 -8.15 -7.30
N THR A 303 -24.77 -9.16 -7.84
CA THR A 303 -24.75 -10.50 -7.29
C THR A 303 -23.77 -11.35 -8.07
N LEU A 304 -22.74 -11.84 -7.42
CA LEU A 304 -21.78 -12.78 -8.01
C LEU A 304 -22.13 -14.21 -7.58
N GLY A 305 -21.96 -15.16 -8.50
CA GLY A 305 -22.11 -16.59 -8.26
C GLY A 305 -20.85 -17.33 -8.69
N VAL A 306 -20.45 -18.37 -7.96
CA VAL A 306 -19.37 -19.28 -8.34
C VAL A 306 -19.83 -20.72 -8.23
N LYS A 307 -19.52 -21.52 -9.25
CA LYS A 307 -19.80 -22.96 -9.28
C LYS A 307 -18.57 -23.70 -9.76
N ARG A 308 -18.18 -24.74 -9.03
CA ARG A 308 -17.09 -25.63 -9.44
C ARG A 308 -17.50 -26.46 -10.69
N VAL A 309 -16.60 -26.55 -11.65
CA VAL A 309 -16.73 -27.35 -12.84
C VAL A 309 -16.37 -28.81 -12.57
#